data_8d6712438ad32108cc4c488ecb0f96da
#
_entry.id   8d6712438ad32108cc4c488ecb0f96da
#
_cell.length_a   1.000
_cell.length_b   1.000
_cell.length_c   1.000
_cell.angle_alpha   90.00
_cell.angle_beta   90.00
_cell.angle_gamma   90.00
#
_symmetry.space_group_name_H-M   'P 1'
#
loop_
_entity.id
_entity.type
_entity.pdbx_description
1 polymer ?
#
loop_
_entity_poly.entity_id
_entity_poly.type
_entity_poly.pdbx_seq_one_letter_code
_entity_poly.pdbx_strand_id
1 'polypeptide(L)'
;GILDIDTKDFDFTTNATPEDSISLLNSNGYKTTEIGREFGTIELQIDDNSVHITTYRKDTYENSSRNPSIESAADLNTDLSRRDFTINSIAYSIDENELVDPFLGLKDLASGTIKTPDDPIISFSDDPLRMLRVCRFISTHGFSPDNDTYVAMRDNVERIKIVSVERIRDEISKLLVGKNPSLGLRTFVESGLSSYILPELNELKIEVDPEHHHKDVYEHTLKVVDNVSPTLTRRLGALFHDIAKPNTKGVENGKVHFRHHEVVGAKMTKKILQNLKREIIKLLVLTET
;
A
#
# COMPACT_ATOMS: atom_id res chain seq x y z
N GLY A 1 -0.93 -3.41 -21.30
CA GLY A 1 0.37 -3.20 -20.61
C GLY A 1 1.20 -4.48 -20.56
N ILE A 2 2.41 -4.45 -19.97
CA ILE A 2 3.34 -5.60 -19.93
C ILE A 2 2.69 -6.87 -19.29
N LEU A 3 1.74 -6.67 -18.37
CA LEU A 3 1.00 -7.78 -17.74
C LEU A 3 -0.31 -8.12 -18.44
N ASP A 4 -0.53 -7.60 -19.64
CA ASP A 4 -1.76 -7.79 -20.44
C ASP A 4 -3.06 -7.43 -19.68
N ILE A 5 -2.97 -6.39 -18.86
CA ILE A 5 -4.11 -5.85 -18.09
C ILE A 5 -4.56 -4.57 -18.78
N ASP A 6 -5.86 -4.49 -19.09
CA ASP A 6 -6.47 -3.25 -19.59
C ASP A 6 -6.30 -2.14 -18.55
N THR A 7 -5.81 -1.00 -18.98
CA THR A 7 -5.69 0.20 -18.16
C THR A 7 -6.48 1.35 -18.79
N LYS A 8 -7.07 2.15 -17.93
CA LYS A 8 -7.70 3.43 -18.32
C LYS A 8 -6.87 4.64 -17.87
N ASP A 9 -5.79 4.36 -17.14
CA ASP A 9 -4.87 5.37 -16.63
C ASP A 9 -3.58 5.29 -17.45
N PHE A 10 -3.23 6.40 -18.08
CA PHE A 10 -2.01 6.54 -18.88
C PHE A 10 -1.11 7.58 -18.22
N ASP A 11 0.05 7.14 -17.76
CA ASP A 11 1.06 8.00 -17.15
C ASP A 11 2.19 8.26 -18.16
N PHE A 12 2.31 9.52 -18.58
CA PHE A 12 3.43 10.00 -19.39
C PHE A 12 4.40 10.79 -18.54
N THR A 13 5.67 10.74 -18.90
CA THR A 13 6.70 11.58 -18.31
C THR A 13 7.48 12.28 -19.43
N THR A 14 7.85 13.55 -19.21
CA THR A 14 8.40 14.42 -20.25
C THR A 14 9.45 15.38 -19.67
N ASN A 15 10.35 15.87 -20.52
CA ASN A 15 11.26 16.97 -20.19
C ASN A 15 10.63 18.37 -20.36
N ALA A 16 9.42 18.45 -20.93
CA ALA A 16 8.71 19.72 -21.07
C ALA A 16 8.24 20.24 -19.70
N THR A 17 8.23 21.56 -19.53
CA THR A 17 7.66 22.16 -18.32
C THR A 17 6.13 21.99 -18.30
N PRO A 18 5.47 22.08 -17.12
CA PRO A 18 4.01 22.06 -17.07
C PRO A 18 3.38 23.15 -17.93
N GLU A 19 3.98 24.34 -17.96
CA GLU A 19 3.51 25.48 -18.75
C GLU A 19 3.58 25.19 -20.26
N ASP A 20 4.68 24.63 -20.74
CA ASP A 20 4.84 24.26 -22.15
C ASP A 20 3.84 23.16 -22.55
N SER A 21 3.67 22.16 -21.69
CA SER A 21 2.74 21.06 -21.90
C SER A 21 1.28 21.55 -21.94
N ILE A 22 0.87 22.43 -21.02
CA ILE A 22 -0.46 23.06 -21.03
C ILE A 22 -0.69 23.87 -22.30
N SER A 23 0.30 24.69 -22.67
CA SER A 23 0.21 25.52 -23.88
C SER A 23 0.03 24.68 -25.14
N LEU A 24 0.82 23.62 -25.28
CA LEU A 24 0.75 22.70 -26.41
C LEU A 24 -0.60 21.95 -26.45
N LEU A 25 -1.06 21.43 -25.34
CA LEU A 25 -2.32 20.68 -25.28
C LEU A 25 -3.52 21.58 -25.58
N ASN A 26 -3.58 22.79 -25.00
CA ASN A 26 -4.66 23.73 -25.24
C ASN A 26 -4.70 24.22 -26.72
N SER A 27 -3.53 24.43 -27.34
CA SER A 27 -3.46 24.82 -28.77
C SER A 27 -3.97 23.71 -29.69
N ASN A 28 -3.95 22.46 -29.26
CA ASN A 28 -4.48 21.30 -29.96
C ASN A 28 -5.91 20.92 -29.53
N GLY A 29 -6.59 21.76 -28.73
CA GLY A 29 -8.00 21.57 -28.35
C GLY A 29 -8.26 20.66 -27.18
N TYR A 30 -7.24 20.20 -26.48
CA TYR A 30 -7.39 19.41 -25.25
C TYR A 30 -7.56 20.33 -24.04
N LYS A 31 -8.49 19.98 -23.15
CA LYS A 31 -8.69 20.68 -21.88
C LYS A 31 -7.85 20.02 -20.80
N THR A 32 -7.01 20.79 -20.16
CA THR A 32 -6.15 20.32 -19.05
C THR A 32 -6.73 20.73 -17.71
N THR A 33 -6.53 19.88 -16.70
CA THR A 33 -6.82 20.14 -15.29
C THR A 33 -5.50 20.26 -14.55
N GLU A 34 -5.34 21.35 -13.78
CA GLU A 34 -4.10 21.62 -13.04
C GLU A 34 -4.03 20.93 -11.68
N ILE A 35 -4.69 19.78 -11.51
CA ILE A 35 -4.63 18.97 -10.30
C ILE A 35 -3.24 18.36 -10.21
N GLY A 36 -2.45 18.78 -9.20
CA GLY A 36 -1.07 18.31 -9.03
C GLY A 36 0.00 19.16 -9.73
N ARG A 37 -0.33 20.37 -10.19
CA ARG A 37 0.64 21.31 -10.77
C ARG A 37 1.83 21.58 -9.85
N GLU A 38 1.59 21.65 -8.54
CA GLU A 38 2.64 21.79 -7.52
C GLU A 38 3.62 20.59 -7.51
N PHE A 39 3.20 19.45 -8.09
CA PHE A 39 4.02 18.24 -8.26
C PHE A 39 4.50 18.05 -9.71
N GLY A 40 4.29 19.05 -10.58
CA GLY A 40 4.68 18.97 -11.99
C GLY A 40 3.79 18.07 -12.85
N THR A 41 2.60 17.69 -12.37
CA THR A 41 1.67 16.80 -13.07
C THR A 41 0.47 17.58 -13.62
N ILE A 42 0.12 17.29 -14.86
CA ILE A 42 -1.07 17.77 -15.56
C ILE A 42 -1.96 16.57 -15.82
N GLU A 43 -3.24 16.71 -15.57
CA GLU A 43 -4.25 15.72 -15.90
C GLU A 43 -5.14 16.19 -17.04
N LEU A 44 -5.47 15.27 -17.93
CA LEU A 44 -6.49 15.48 -18.95
C LEU A 44 -7.29 14.21 -19.16
N GLN A 45 -8.54 14.37 -19.60
CA GLN A 45 -9.43 13.27 -19.94
C GLN A 45 -9.51 13.15 -21.45
N ILE A 46 -9.22 11.96 -21.98
CA ILE A 46 -9.38 11.64 -23.40
C ILE A 46 -10.34 10.45 -23.49
N ASP A 47 -11.55 10.72 -24.01
CA ASP A 47 -12.66 9.77 -23.97
C ASP A 47 -12.91 9.24 -22.54
N ASP A 48 -12.82 7.93 -22.32
CA ASP A 48 -12.99 7.29 -21.01
C ASP A 48 -11.66 7.06 -20.27
N ASN A 49 -10.54 7.60 -20.79
CA ASN A 49 -9.21 7.38 -20.23
C ASN A 49 -8.71 8.62 -19.49
N SER A 50 -8.13 8.41 -18.32
CA SER A 50 -7.38 9.43 -17.60
C SER A 50 -5.93 9.43 -18.06
N VAL A 51 -5.41 10.60 -18.40
CA VAL A 51 -4.05 10.80 -18.88
C VAL A 51 -3.33 11.77 -17.96
N HIS A 52 -2.22 11.33 -17.39
CA HIS A 52 -1.35 12.14 -16.56
C HIS A 52 -0.04 12.41 -17.30
N ILE A 53 0.38 13.66 -17.34
CA ILE A 53 1.66 14.06 -17.92
C ILE A 53 2.46 14.74 -16.82
N THR A 54 3.59 14.15 -16.47
CA THR A 54 4.47 14.64 -15.38
C THR A 54 5.81 15.07 -15.97
N THR A 55 6.25 16.27 -15.64
CA THR A 55 7.61 16.73 -15.95
C THR A 55 8.62 15.90 -15.17
N TYR A 56 9.75 15.51 -15.82
CA TYR A 56 10.86 14.86 -15.15
C TYR A 56 11.25 15.64 -13.91
N ARG A 57 11.35 14.96 -12.78
CA ARG A 57 11.66 15.62 -11.52
C ARG A 57 12.63 14.82 -10.66
N LYS A 58 13.33 15.55 -9.82
CA LYS A 58 14.12 15.02 -8.71
C LYS A 58 13.43 15.44 -7.42
N ASP A 59 13.18 14.48 -6.58
CA ASP A 59 12.58 14.72 -5.26
C ASP A 59 13.73 14.81 -4.24
N THR A 60 13.81 15.91 -3.47
CA THR A 60 14.76 16.07 -2.37
C THR A 60 13.99 16.15 -1.06
N TYR A 61 14.28 15.24 -0.14
CA TYR A 61 13.57 15.12 1.12
C TYR A 61 14.41 15.70 2.27
N GLU A 62 13.76 16.48 3.12
CA GLU A 62 14.33 16.87 4.40
C GLU A 62 13.98 15.83 5.47
N ASN A 63 14.91 15.53 6.39
CA ASN A 63 14.79 14.46 7.38
C ASN A 63 13.50 14.50 8.24
N SER A 64 12.87 15.66 8.37
CA SER A 64 11.65 15.88 9.18
C SER A 64 10.38 15.99 8.35
N SER A 65 10.47 16.03 7.01
CA SER A 65 9.34 16.26 6.12
C SER A 65 9.24 15.14 5.07
N ARG A 66 8.02 14.68 4.82
CA ARG A 66 7.71 13.78 3.70
C ARG A 66 7.38 14.52 2.40
N ASN A 67 7.24 15.84 2.46
CA ASN A 67 6.98 16.65 1.28
C ASN A 67 8.34 17.00 0.66
N PRO A 68 8.66 16.43 -0.51
CA PRO A 68 9.92 16.76 -1.17
C PRO A 68 9.90 18.20 -1.66
N SER A 69 11.06 18.84 -1.67
CA SER A 69 11.30 19.92 -2.59
C SER A 69 11.48 19.32 -3.97
N ILE A 70 10.68 19.80 -4.93
CA ILE A 70 10.67 19.27 -6.29
C ILE A 70 11.57 20.15 -7.14
N GLU A 71 12.55 19.54 -7.78
CA GLU A 71 13.40 20.17 -8.79
C GLU A 71 13.18 19.46 -10.12
N SER A 72 13.21 20.22 -11.23
CA SER A 72 13.18 19.60 -12.56
C SER A 72 14.40 18.69 -12.72
N ALA A 73 14.19 17.44 -13.10
CA ALA A 73 15.27 16.52 -13.41
C ALA A 73 15.77 16.75 -14.85
N ALA A 74 17.06 16.53 -15.05
CA ALA A 74 17.67 16.71 -16.34
C ALA A 74 17.33 15.57 -17.33
N ASP A 75 16.99 14.38 -16.81
CA ASP A 75 16.84 13.17 -17.62
C ASP A 75 15.82 12.19 -17.03
N LEU A 76 15.38 11.25 -17.87
CA LEU A 76 14.43 10.20 -17.56
C LEU A 76 14.96 9.25 -16.45
N ASN A 77 16.24 8.94 -16.43
CA ASN A 77 16.80 8.00 -15.44
C ASN A 77 16.64 8.55 -14.03
N THR A 78 16.88 9.85 -13.85
CA THR A 78 16.66 10.55 -12.57
C THR A 78 15.18 10.50 -12.16
N ASP A 79 14.23 10.66 -13.11
CA ASP A 79 12.80 10.53 -12.79
C ASP A 79 12.41 9.10 -12.43
N LEU A 80 12.97 8.10 -13.11
CA LEU A 80 12.69 6.70 -12.82
C LEU A 80 13.31 6.23 -11.50
N SER A 81 14.49 6.74 -11.10
CA SER A 81 15.19 6.33 -9.89
C SER A 81 14.44 6.71 -8.61
N ARG A 82 13.71 7.84 -8.61
CA ARG A 82 12.92 8.29 -7.44
C ARG A 82 11.64 7.50 -7.20
N ARG A 83 11.25 6.61 -8.11
CA ARG A 83 10.02 5.81 -7.99
C ARG A 83 10.16 4.77 -6.87
N ASP A 84 9.05 4.15 -6.50
CA ASP A 84 8.99 3.22 -5.38
C ASP A 84 9.75 1.91 -5.63
N PHE A 85 9.47 1.26 -6.78
CA PHE A 85 10.04 -0.05 -7.10
C PHE A 85 10.48 -0.13 -8.56
N THR A 86 11.48 -0.98 -8.84
CA THR A 86 12.02 -1.24 -10.19
C THR A 86 10.93 -1.58 -11.19
N ILE A 87 9.94 -2.38 -10.78
CA ILE A 87 8.78 -2.79 -11.60
C ILE A 87 7.90 -1.60 -12.03
N ASN A 88 7.97 -0.47 -11.34
CA ASN A 88 7.28 0.77 -11.66
C ASN A 88 8.23 1.82 -12.28
N SER A 89 9.50 1.47 -12.49
CA SER A 89 10.54 2.32 -13.06
C SER A 89 10.90 1.90 -14.48
N ILE A 90 9.95 1.31 -15.19
CA ILE A 90 10.03 0.95 -16.61
C ILE A 90 9.27 1.99 -17.40
N ALA A 91 9.88 2.53 -18.44
CA ALA A 91 9.24 3.47 -19.37
C ALA A 91 9.24 2.91 -20.80
N TYR A 92 8.42 3.51 -21.65
CA TYR A 92 8.41 3.24 -23.07
C TYR A 92 8.68 4.57 -23.79
N SER A 93 9.77 4.64 -24.54
CA SER A 93 10.11 5.78 -25.39
C SER A 93 9.23 5.75 -26.64
N ILE A 94 8.41 6.79 -26.82
CA ILE A 94 7.53 6.89 -27.99
C ILE A 94 8.37 7.21 -29.22
N ASP A 95 9.37 8.06 -29.08
CA ASP A 95 10.22 8.51 -30.20
C ASP A 95 11.12 7.40 -30.73
N GLU A 96 11.71 6.61 -29.82
CA GLU A 96 12.63 5.54 -30.18
C GLU A 96 11.92 4.19 -30.34
N ASN A 97 10.66 4.10 -29.96
CA ASN A 97 9.82 2.90 -30.02
C ASN A 97 10.45 1.72 -29.27
N GLU A 98 11.00 1.99 -28.09
CA GLU A 98 11.69 0.98 -27.27
C GLU A 98 11.37 1.11 -25.78
N LEU A 99 11.60 -0.01 -25.05
CA LEU A 99 11.49 -0.02 -23.59
C LEU A 99 12.78 0.51 -22.98
N VAL A 100 12.61 1.40 -21.99
CA VAL A 100 13.69 1.96 -21.16
C VAL A 100 13.58 1.38 -19.78
N ASP A 101 14.51 0.52 -19.40
CA ASP A 101 14.53 -0.21 -18.14
C ASP A 101 15.91 -0.16 -17.46
N PRO A 102 16.30 1.01 -16.94
CA PRO A 102 17.64 1.20 -16.37
C PRO A 102 17.88 0.43 -15.07
N PHE A 103 16.82 0.00 -14.40
CA PHE A 103 16.88 -0.67 -13.09
C PHE A 103 16.52 -2.15 -13.12
N LEU A 104 16.44 -2.75 -14.31
CA LEU A 104 16.11 -4.17 -14.51
C LEU A 104 14.71 -4.56 -14.00
N GLY A 105 13.77 -3.62 -14.06
CA GLY A 105 12.39 -3.80 -13.60
C GLY A 105 11.65 -4.91 -14.34
N LEU A 106 11.93 -5.16 -15.62
CA LEU A 106 11.38 -6.28 -16.39
C LEU A 106 11.82 -7.63 -15.81
N LYS A 107 13.07 -7.74 -15.36
CA LYS A 107 13.57 -8.96 -14.72
C LYS A 107 12.87 -9.17 -13.37
N ASP A 108 12.75 -8.12 -12.57
CA ASP A 108 12.10 -8.18 -11.26
C ASP A 108 10.60 -8.46 -11.41
N LEU A 109 9.94 -7.89 -12.42
CA LEU A 109 8.56 -8.20 -12.77
C LEU A 109 8.37 -9.67 -13.14
N ALA A 110 9.25 -10.22 -13.97
CA ALA A 110 9.20 -11.63 -14.40
C ALA A 110 9.43 -12.60 -13.22
N SER A 111 10.29 -12.23 -12.26
CA SER A 111 10.57 -13.04 -11.06
C SER A 111 9.59 -12.79 -9.90
N GLY A 112 8.69 -11.80 -10.00
CA GLY A 112 7.81 -11.40 -8.92
C GLY A 112 8.57 -10.79 -7.74
N THR A 113 9.65 -10.06 -8.00
CA THR A 113 10.51 -9.45 -6.98
C THR A 113 10.14 -7.98 -6.78
N ILE A 114 10.03 -7.56 -5.53
CA ILE A 114 9.87 -6.15 -5.15
C ILE A 114 11.25 -5.63 -4.72
N LYS A 115 11.77 -4.67 -5.47
CA LYS A 115 13.06 -4.05 -5.23
C LYS A 115 12.98 -2.56 -5.52
N THR A 116 13.69 -1.73 -4.75
CA THR A 116 13.79 -0.28 -5.01
C THR A 116 14.81 0.00 -6.12
N PRO A 117 14.62 1.06 -6.95
CA PRO A 117 15.61 1.43 -7.96
C PRO A 117 16.97 1.79 -7.36
N ASP A 118 16.96 2.52 -6.24
CA ASP A 118 18.13 2.92 -5.47
C ASP A 118 18.16 2.21 -4.10
N ASP A 119 19.05 2.64 -3.21
CA ASP A 119 19.19 2.11 -1.85
C ASP A 119 17.83 2.10 -1.12
N PRO A 120 17.34 0.93 -0.67
CA PRO A 120 16.05 0.82 0.00
C PRO A 120 15.98 1.59 1.33
N ILE A 121 17.10 1.78 2.03
CA ILE A 121 17.14 2.56 3.28
C ILE A 121 16.82 4.03 2.96
N ILE A 122 17.43 4.59 1.92
CA ILE A 122 17.16 5.95 1.46
C ILE A 122 15.71 6.04 0.96
N SER A 123 15.28 5.11 0.11
CA SER A 123 13.94 5.07 -0.46
C SER A 123 12.84 5.08 0.61
N PHE A 124 12.98 4.29 1.68
CA PHE A 124 12.01 4.24 2.77
C PHE A 124 12.17 5.40 3.77
N SER A 125 13.35 6.00 3.85
CA SER A 125 13.54 7.24 4.58
C SER A 125 12.81 8.40 3.90
N ASP A 126 12.84 8.47 2.59
CA ASP A 126 12.23 9.52 1.77
C ASP A 126 10.69 9.44 1.79
N ASP A 127 10.11 8.30 1.45
CA ASP A 127 8.67 8.06 1.60
C ASP A 127 8.39 6.74 2.34
N PRO A 128 8.18 6.79 3.66
CA PRO A 128 7.92 5.60 4.47
C PRO A 128 6.66 4.84 4.08
N LEU A 129 5.74 5.46 3.33
CA LEU A 129 4.56 4.75 2.80
C LEU A 129 4.96 3.62 1.85
N ARG A 130 6.13 3.69 1.21
CA ARG A 130 6.64 2.63 0.34
C ARG A 130 6.73 1.28 1.05
N MET A 131 6.97 1.26 2.37
CA MET A 131 6.94 0.02 3.17
C MET A 131 5.54 -0.63 3.18
N LEU A 132 4.47 0.15 3.31
CA LEU A 132 3.10 -0.37 3.18
C LEU A 132 2.78 -0.79 1.74
N ARG A 133 3.34 -0.09 0.76
CA ARG A 133 3.20 -0.48 -0.65
C ARG A 133 3.83 -1.84 -0.93
N VAL A 134 4.97 -2.20 -0.29
CA VAL A 134 5.50 -3.58 -0.34
C VAL A 134 4.44 -4.58 0.09
N CYS A 135 3.83 -4.39 1.27
CA CYS A 135 2.78 -5.28 1.77
C CYS A 135 1.59 -5.37 0.80
N ARG A 136 1.21 -4.24 0.18
CA ARG A 136 0.16 -4.20 -0.84
C ARG A 136 0.55 -4.99 -2.09
N PHE A 137 1.75 -4.82 -2.64
CA PHE A 137 2.20 -5.55 -3.84
C PHE A 137 2.27 -7.06 -3.60
N ILE A 138 2.69 -7.49 -2.40
CA ILE A 138 2.59 -8.89 -1.97
C ILE A 138 1.14 -9.37 -2.04
N SER A 139 0.21 -8.62 -1.48
CA SER A 139 -1.21 -8.98 -1.48
C SER A 139 -1.83 -8.99 -2.88
N THR A 140 -1.53 -7.98 -3.69
CA THR A 140 -2.21 -7.81 -5.00
C THR A 140 -1.63 -8.71 -6.09
N HIS A 141 -0.32 -8.92 -6.09
CA HIS A 141 0.38 -9.62 -7.17
C HIS A 141 1.05 -10.93 -6.73
N GLY A 142 1.17 -11.20 -5.43
CA GLY A 142 1.89 -12.37 -4.92
C GLY A 142 3.41 -12.22 -5.02
N PHE A 143 3.92 -11.01 -5.17
CA PHE A 143 5.36 -10.73 -5.26
C PHE A 143 6.02 -10.86 -3.88
N SER A 144 7.35 -10.90 -3.87
CA SER A 144 8.14 -10.97 -2.64
C SER A 144 9.23 -9.89 -2.65
N PRO A 145 9.48 -9.20 -1.53
CA PRO A 145 10.61 -8.28 -1.45
C PRO A 145 11.93 -9.06 -1.53
N ASP A 146 12.95 -8.46 -2.13
CA ASP A 146 14.29 -8.95 -1.97
C ASP A 146 14.78 -8.74 -0.52
N ASN A 147 15.91 -9.37 -0.16
CA ASN A 147 16.39 -9.36 1.21
C ASN A 147 16.71 -7.94 1.70
N ASP A 148 17.34 -7.12 0.85
CA ASP A 148 17.76 -5.77 1.23
C ASP A 148 16.56 -4.86 1.42
N THR A 149 15.55 -4.93 0.57
CA THR A 149 14.26 -4.25 0.72
C THR A 149 13.57 -4.67 2.01
N TYR A 150 13.54 -5.96 2.34
CA TYR A 150 12.89 -6.44 3.56
C TYR A 150 13.62 -5.99 4.84
N VAL A 151 14.95 -6.04 4.86
CA VAL A 151 15.77 -5.56 5.98
C VAL A 151 15.56 -4.06 6.18
N ALA A 152 15.64 -3.28 5.10
CA ALA A 152 15.43 -1.83 5.15
C ALA A 152 14.02 -1.45 5.64
N MET A 153 12.98 -2.24 5.33
CA MET A 153 11.64 -2.04 5.89
C MET A 153 11.66 -2.09 7.41
N ARG A 154 12.31 -3.10 7.99
CA ARG A 154 12.39 -3.29 9.44
C ARG A 154 13.17 -2.18 10.13
N ASP A 155 14.26 -1.76 9.52
CA ASP A 155 15.15 -0.73 10.08
C ASP A 155 14.51 0.67 10.04
N ASN A 156 13.61 0.92 9.08
CA ASN A 156 12.93 2.21 8.90
C ASN A 156 11.48 2.24 9.41
N VAL A 157 10.98 1.16 10.02
CA VAL A 157 9.56 0.99 10.38
C VAL A 157 8.99 2.15 11.19
N GLU A 158 9.77 2.73 12.09
CA GLU A 158 9.32 3.83 12.95
C GLU A 158 8.96 5.10 12.17
N ARG A 159 9.58 5.31 11.01
CA ARG A 159 9.32 6.47 10.16
C ARG A 159 7.90 6.50 9.60
N ILE A 160 7.16 5.39 9.65
CA ILE A 160 5.75 5.36 9.22
C ILE A 160 4.88 6.39 9.96
N LYS A 161 5.30 6.83 11.15
CA LYS A 161 4.60 7.83 11.97
C LYS A 161 4.45 9.21 11.28
N ILE A 162 5.32 9.55 10.34
CA ILE A 162 5.23 10.83 9.62
C ILE A 162 4.23 10.79 8.46
N VAL A 163 3.74 9.61 8.09
CA VAL A 163 2.78 9.43 6.99
C VAL A 163 1.37 9.77 7.47
N SER A 164 0.61 10.49 6.65
CA SER A 164 -0.78 10.82 6.99
C SER A 164 -1.65 9.57 7.06
N VAL A 165 -2.60 9.61 7.99
CA VAL A 165 -3.52 8.50 8.25
C VAL A 165 -4.33 8.13 7.01
N GLU A 166 -4.68 9.10 6.19
CA GLU A 166 -5.43 8.91 4.94
C GLU A 166 -4.64 8.04 3.95
N ARG A 167 -3.35 8.34 3.74
CA ARG A 167 -2.48 7.54 2.87
C ARG A 167 -2.31 6.11 3.40
N ILE A 168 -2.10 5.96 4.71
CA ILE A 168 -2.01 4.66 5.39
C ILE A 168 -3.30 3.86 5.17
N ARG A 169 -4.46 4.47 5.45
CA ARG A 169 -5.77 3.86 5.26
C ARG A 169 -5.97 3.36 3.83
N ASP A 170 -5.58 4.17 2.85
CA ASP A 170 -5.79 3.84 1.45
C ASP A 170 -4.91 2.66 1.00
N GLU A 171 -3.66 2.60 1.45
CA GLU A 171 -2.78 1.44 1.18
C GLU A 171 -3.26 0.16 1.88
N ILE A 172 -3.69 0.24 3.16
CA ILE A 172 -4.29 -0.91 3.87
C ILE A 172 -5.58 -1.37 3.16
N SER A 173 -6.38 -0.44 2.66
CA SER A 173 -7.61 -0.79 1.94
C SER A 173 -7.32 -1.56 0.66
N LYS A 174 -6.32 -1.12 -0.11
CA LYS A 174 -5.85 -1.81 -1.34
C LYS A 174 -5.23 -3.16 -1.01
N LEU A 175 -4.47 -3.26 0.08
CA LEU A 175 -3.91 -4.53 0.57
C LEU A 175 -5.04 -5.53 0.86
N LEU A 176 -6.05 -5.11 1.62
CA LEU A 176 -7.14 -6.00 2.03
C LEU A 176 -7.96 -6.55 0.87
N VAL A 177 -8.16 -5.79 -0.19
CA VAL A 177 -8.92 -6.25 -1.38
C VAL A 177 -8.06 -6.98 -2.42
N GLY A 178 -6.78 -7.16 -2.15
CA GLY A 178 -5.86 -7.92 -3.00
C GLY A 178 -6.24 -9.40 -3.11
N LYS A 179 -5.54 -10.11 -3.99
CA LYS A 179 -5.74 -11.56 -4.23
C LYS A 179 -5.26 -12.43 -3.07
N ASN A 180 -4.19 -12.01 -2.40
CA ASN A 180 -3.49 -12.75 -1.34
C ASN A 180 -3.32 -11.89 -0.07
N PRO A 181 -4.41 -11.39 0.55
CA PRO A 181 -4.31 -10.42 1.64
C PRO A 181 -3.59 -10.97 2.87
N SER A 182 -3.69 -12.27 3.14
CA SER A 182 -2.98 -12.90 4.26
C SER A 182 -1.45 -12.78 4.12
N LEU A 183 -0.91 -12.92 2.91
CA LEU A 183 0.54 -12.76 2.68
C LEU A 183 0.97 -11.32 2.95
N GLY A 184 0.22 -10.33 2.45
CA GLY A 184 0.49 -8.92 2.75
C GLY A 184 0.38 -8.59 4.23
N LEU A 185 -0.64 -9.12 4.93
CA LEU A 185 -0.83 -8.94 6.37
C LEU A 185 0.28 -9.61 7.20
N ARG A 186 0.80 -10.77 6.77
CA ARG A 186 1.96 -11.39 7.43
C ARG A 186 3.17 -10.48 7.37
N THR A 187 3.53 -10.00 6.18
CA THR A 187 4.65 -9.07 6.02
C THR A 187 4.42 -7.78 6.81
N PHE A 188 3.20 -7.26 6.84
CA PHE A 188 2.81 -6.10 7.65
C PHE A 188 3.08 -6.30 9.15
N VAL A 189 2.81 -7.50 9.67
CA VAL A 189 3.07 -7.85 11.08
C VAL A 189 4.55 -8.16 11.32
N GLU A 190 5.18 -8.95 10.46
CA GLU A 190 6.56 -9.40 10.63
C GLU A 190 7.59 -8.29 10.44
N SER A 191 7.29 -7.30 9.61
CA SER A 191 8.13 -6.10 9.45
C SER A 191 8.05 -5.14 10.63
N GLY A 192 7.04 -5.29 11.50
CA GLY A 192 6.80 -4.39 12.63
C GLY A 192 5.88 -3.20 12.32
N LEU A 193 5.44 -2.99 11.08
CA LEU A 193 4.53 -1.90 10.69
C LEU A 193 3.23 -1.91 11.47
N SER A 194 2.70 -3.11 11.76
CA SER A 194 1.46 -3.27 12.53
C SER A 194 1.54 -2.64 13.92
N SER A 195 2.70 -2.65 14.56
CA SER A 195 2.88 -2.09 15.91
C SER A 195 2.61 -0.58 15.97
N TYR A 196 2.75 0.11 14.84
CA TYR A 196 2.52 1.56 14.73
C TYR A 196 1.15 1.92 14.17
N ILE A 197 0.51 1.01 13.44
CA ILE A 197 -0.72 1.30 12.67
C ILE A 197 -1.93 0.56 13.23
N LEU A 198 -1.76 -0.72 13.56
CA LEU A 198 -2.81 -1.63 14.02
C LEU A 198 -2.23 -2.64 15.04
N PRO A 199 -1.82 -2.16 16.23
CA PRO A 199 -1.15 -3.01 17.22
C PRO A 199 -2.03 -4.17 17.71
N GLU A 200 -3.34 -4.02 17.67
CA GLU A 200 -4.30 -5.05 18.07
C GLU A 200 -4.14 -6.34 17.23
N LEU A 201 -3.64 -6.22 15.99
CA LEU A 201 -3.40 -7.39 15.16
C LEU A 201 -2.26 -8.26 15.67
N ASN A 202 -1.25 -7.67 16.32
CA ASN A 202 -0.14 -8.41 16.95
C ASN A 202 -0.63 -9.20 18.17
N GLU A 203 -1.62 -8.67 18.90
CA GLU A 203 -2.18 -9.28 20.08
C GLU A 203 -2.96 -10.57 19.76
N LEU A 204 -3.38 -10.77 18.50
CA LEU A 204 -4.07 -12.00 18.07
C LEU A 204 -3.18 -13.24 18.07
N LYS A 205 -1.86 -13.10 18.18
CA LYS A 205 -0.91 -14.22 18.30
C LYS A 205 -0.98 -14.85 19.70
N ILE A 206 -2.15 -15.41 20.02
CA ILE A 206 -2.40 -16.11 21.26
C ILE A 206 -2.76 -17.56 20.99
N GLU A 207 -2.19 -18.48 21.77
CA GLU A 207 -2.62 -19.87 21.78
C GLU A 207 -3.97 -19.99 22.49
N VAL A 208 -4.93 -20.62 21.81
CA VAL A 208 -6.29 -20.78 22.34
C VAL A 208 -6.36 -21.95 23.32
N ASP A 209 -5.64 -23.05 23.05
CA ASP A 209 -5.68 -24.26 23.86
C ASP A 209 -4.34 -25.01 23.74
N PRO A 210 -3.57 -25.13 24.84
CA PRO A 210 -2.29 -25.84 24.84
C PRO A 210 -2.43 -27.37 24.60
N GLU A 211 -3.59 -27.97 24.93
CA GLU A 211 -3.79 -29.41 24.80
C GLU A 211 -4.23 -29.84 23.40
N HIS A 212 -4.88 -28.96 22.66
CA HIS A 212 -5.45 -29.30 21.35
C HIS A 212 -4.74 -28.70 20.16
N HIS A 213 -3.63 -27.99 20.33
CA HIS A 213 -2.78 -27.38 19.27
C HIS A 213 -3.58 -26.65 18.17
N HIS A 214 -4.82 -26.22 18.46
CA HIS A 214 -5.73 -25.70 17.47
C HIS A 214 -5.96 -24.22 17.64
N LYS A 215 -5.42 -23.50 16.69
CA LYS A 215 -5.82 -22.19 16.24
C LYS A 215 -5.27 -21.04 17.05
N ASP A 216 -4.07 -20.66 16.71
CA ASP A 216 -3.63 -19.28 16.81
C ASP A 216 -4.73 -18.40 16.18
N VAL A 217 -5.29 -17.48 16.96
CA VAL A 217 -6.38 -16.59 16.52
C VAL A 217 -5.93 -15.75 15.33
N TYR A 218 -4.66 -15.39 15.28
CA TYR A 218 -4.07 -14.68 14.14
C TYR A 218 -4.15 -15.49 12.85
N GLU A 219 -3.70 -16.76 12.88
CA GLU A 219 -3.76 -17.64 11.72
C GLU A 219 -5.20 -17.93 11.25
N HIS A 220 -6.10 -18.08 12.22
CA HIS A 220 -7.53 -18.17 11.91
C HIS A 220 -8.03 -16.92 11.20
N THR A 221 -7.73 -15.75 11.74
CA THR A 221 -8.14 -14.46 11.18
C THR A 221 -7.63 -14.30 9.74
N LEU A 222 -6.37 -14.62 9.47
CA LEU A 222 -5.81 -14.56 8.12
C LEU A 222 -6.55 -15.47 7.15
N LYS A 223 -6.88 -16.71 7.55
CA LYS A 223 -7.65 -17.64 6.73
C LYS A 223 -9.06 -17.12 6.46
N VAL A 224 -9.72 -16.52 7.45
CA VAL A 224 -11.05 -15.93 7.25
C VAL A 224 -11.00 -14.77 6.28
N VAL A 225 -9.97 -13.90 6.40
CA VAL A 225 -9.74 -12.80 5.47
C VAL A 225 -9.59 -13.31 4.04
N ASP A 226 -8.80 -14.35 3.78
CA ASP A 226 -8.63 -14.91 2.44
C ASP A 226 -9.93 -15.47 1.84
N ASN A 227 -10.78 -16.09 2.67
CA ASN A 227 -11.96 -16.82 2.22
C ASN A 227 -13.20 -15.95 1.97
N VAL A 228 -13.21 -14.69 2.40
CA VAL A 228 -14.33 -13.78 2.10
C VAL A 228 -14.13 -13.08 0.76
N SER A 229 -15.23 -12.69 0.11
CA SER A 229 -15.13 -11.95 -1.15
C SER A 229 -14.34 -10.65 -0.99
N PRO A 230 -13.59 -10.23 -2.06
CA PRO A 230 -12.62 -9.12 -1.99
C PRO A 230 -13.31 -7.75 -2.01
N THR A 231 -14.33 -7.56 -1.19
CA THR A 231 -14.91 -6.25 -0.92
C THR A 231 -14.37 -5.73 0.40
N LEU A 232 -14.06 -4.45 0.46
CA LEU A 232 -13.41 -3.85 1.63
C LEU A 232 -14.21 -4.06 2.92
N THR A 233 -15.55 -3.93 2.87
CA THR A 233 -16.42 -4.16 4.03
C THR A 233 -16.30 -5.57 4.57
N ARG A 234 -16.34 -6.60 3.70
CA ARG A 234 -16.22 -7.99 4.13
C ARG A 234 -14.82 -8.31 4.64
N ARG A 235 -13.78 -7.80 3.97
CA ARG A 235 -12.39 -8.00 4.40
C ARG A 235 -12.11 -7.34 5.76
N LEU A 236 -12.64 -6.14 6.01
CA LEU A 236 -12.56 -5.50 7.33
C LEU A 236 -13.35 -6.27 8.39
N GLY A 237 -14.56 -6.76 8.06
CA GLY A 237 -15.32 -7.61 8.96
C GLY A 237 -14.56 -8.88 9.33
N ALA A 238 -13.96 -9.55 8.34
CA ALA A 238 -13.10 -10.71 8.56
C ALA A 238 -11.85 -10.41 9.38
N LEU A 239 -11.20 -9.25 9.16
CA LEU A 239 -10.01 -8.86 9.91
C LEU A 239 -10.31 -8.60 11.39
N PHE A 240 -11.49 -8.04 11.69
CA PHE A 240 -11.83 -7.59 13.04
C PHE A 240 -12.80 -8.49 13.80
N HIS A 241 -13.32 -9.58 13.20
CA HIS A 241 -14.34 -10.41 13.87
C HIS A 241 -13.89 -10.96 15.23
N ASP A 242 -12.62 -11.27 15.36
CA ASP A 242 -12.00 -11.85 16.56
C ASP A 242 -11.04 -10.91 17.29
N ILE A 243 -11.01 -9.62 16.94
CA ILE A 243 -10.01 -8.65 17.41
C ILE A 243 -9.96 -8.50 18.93
N ALA A 244 -11.06 -8.79 19.63
CA ALA A 244 -11.15 -8.67 21.08
C ALA A 244 -10.88 -10.00 21.84
N LYS A 245 -10.61 -11.10 21.16
CA LYS A 245 -10.32 -12.38 21.85
C LYS A 245 -9.17 -12.28 22.86
N PRO A 246 -8.05 -11.59 22.56
CA PRO A 246 -6.99 -11.39 23.55
C PRO A 246 -7.48 -10.73 24.85
N ASN A 247 -8.32 -9.70 24.70
CA ASN A 247 -8.82 -8.89 25.83
C ASN A 247 -9.95 -9.56 26.62
N THR A 248 -10.55 -10.62 26.09
CA THR A 248 -11.70 -11.34 26.69
C THR A 248 -11.37 -12.79 27.03
N LYS A 249 -10.10 -13.19 26.89
CA LYS A 249 -9.62 -14.52 27.23
C LYS A 249 -9.79 -14.77 28.72
N GLY A 250 -10.50 -15.84 29.07
CA GLY A 250 -10.65 -16.33 30.46
C GLY A 250 -10.48 -17.83 30.51
N VAL A 251 -10.25 -18.36 31.69
CA VAL A 251 -10.15 -19.81 31.97
C VAL A 251 -11.13 -20.17 33.08
N GLU A 252 -12.03 -21.10 32.78
CA GLU A 252 -12.99 -21.62 33.75
C GLU A 252 -13.03 -23.15 33.66
N ASN A 253 -12.83 -23.82 34.79
CA ASN A 253 -12.75 -25.29 34.88
C ASN A 253 -11.72 -25.91 33.89
N GLY A 254 -10.58 -25.25 33.70
CA GLY A 254 -9.52 -25.68 32.76
C GLY A 254 -9.81 -25.43 31.30
N LYS A 255 -10.94 -24.81 30.93
CA LYS A 255 -11.32 -24.50 29.59
C LYS A 255 -11.17 -23.00 29.29
N VAL A 256 -10.56 -22.69 28.15
CA VAL A 256 -10.45 -21.33 27.67
C VAL A 256 -11.79 -20.87 27.06
N HIS A 257 -12.16 -19.63 27.38
CA HIS A 257 -13.34 -18.99 26.79
C HIS A 257 -13.04 -17.53 26.44
N PHE A 258 -13.88 -16.92 25.56
CA PHE A 258 -13.78 -15.55 25.09
C PHE A 258 -15.16 -14.86 25.20
N ARG A 259 -15.70 -14.82 26.42
CA ARG A 259 -17.05 -14.28 26.65
C ARG A 259 -17.14 -12.81 26.26
N HIS A 260 -18.20 -12.46 25.54
CA HIS A 260 -18.50 -11.08 25.09
C HIS A 260 -17.44 -10.47 24.15
N HIS A 261 -16.61 -11.30 23.47
CA HIS A 261 -15.63 -10.77 22.52
C HIS A 261 -16.30 -10.03 21.36
N GLU A 262 -17.53 -10.36 20.99
CA GLU A 262 -18.32 -9.71 19.94
C GLU A 262 -18.62 -8.25 20.33
N VAL A 263 -19.08 -8.01 21.55
CA VAL A 263 -19.45 -6.67 22.06
C VAL A 263 -18.21 -5.81 22.26
N VAL A 264 -17.15 -6.40 22.83
CA VAL A 264 -15.86 -5.72 23.03
C VAL A 264 -15.23 -5.44 21.66
N GLY A 265 -15.25 -6.42 20.76
CA GLY A 265 -14.71 -6.31 19.41
C GLY A 265 -15.39 -5.23 18.60
N ALA A 266 -16.71 -5.10 18.68
CA ALA A 266 -17.44 -4.01 18.01
C ALA A 266 -16.97 -2.62 18.48
N LYS A 267 -16.73 -2.45 19.79
CA LYS A 267 -16.21 -1.18 20.34
C LYS A 267 -14.77 -0.91 19.90
N MET A 268 -13.91 -1.94 19.92
CA MET A 268 -12.52 -1.84 19.44
C MET A 268 -12.47 -1.50 17.95
N THR A 269 -13.22 -2.22 17.12
CA THR A 269 -13.33 -1.98 15.68
C THR A 269 -13.76 -0.54 15.37
N LYS A 270 -14.78 -0.05 16.09
CA LYS A 270 -15.23 1.34 15.95
C LYS A 270 -14.09 2.33 16.21
N LYS A 271 -13.32 2.13 17.31
CA LYS A 271 -12.19 2.99 17.66
C LYS A 271 -11.07 2.92 16.61
N ILE A 272 -10.71 1.71 16.15
CA ILE A 272 -9.71 1.51 15.11
C ILE A 272 -10.09 2.24 13.82
N LEU A 273 -11.34 2.08 13.36
CA LEU A 273 -11.82 2.73 12.14
C LEU A 273 -11.86 4.27 12.29
N GLN A 274 -12.22 4.78 13.46
CA GLN A 274 -12.14 6.22 13.75
C GLN A 274 -10.71 6.73 13.68
N ASN A 275 -9.75 6.01 14.27
CA ASN A 275 -8.33 6.36 14.21
C ASN A 275 -7.80 6.37 12.78
N LEU A 276 -8.30 5.48 11.92
CA LEU A 276 -7.99 5.43 10.50
C LEU A 276 -8.81 6.44 9.67
N LYS A 277 -9.53 7.37 10.31
CA LYS A 277 -10.39 8.38 9.67
C LYS A 277 -11.32 7.78 8.61
N ARG A 278 -11.86 6.61 8.90
CA ARG A 278 -12.81 5.92 8.03
C ARG A 278 -14.23 6.16 8.52
N GLU A 279 -15.12 6.53 7.63
CA GLU A 279 -16.54 6.56 7.94
C GLU A 279 -17.04 5.17 8.33
N ILE A 280 -17.80 5.08 9.42
CA ILE A 280 -18.34 3.81 9.93
C ILE A 280 -19.56 3.46 9.09
N ILE A 281 -19.33 2.97 7.89
CA ILE A 281 -20.40 2.47 7.04
C ILE A 281 -20.75 1.06 7.50
N LYS A 282 -21.89 0.94 8.24
CA LYS A 282 -22.64 -0.33 8.50
C LYS A 282 -21.83 -1.63 8.66
N LEU A 283 -20.67 -1.59 9.32
CA LEU A 283 -19.93 -2.83 9.66
C LEU A 283 -20.62 -3.59 10.84
N LEU A 284 -21.53 -2.94 11.54
CA LEU A 284 -22.19 -3.43 12.75
C LEU A 284 -23.25 -4.52 12.49
N VAL A 285 -23.52 -4.91 11.25
CA VAL A 285 -24.60 -5.88 10.92
C VAL A 285 -24.11 -7.32 10.82
N LEU A 286 -22.81 -7.57 10.81
CA LEU A 286 -22.27 -8.94 10.65
C LEU A 286 -21.98 -9.69 11.98
N THR A 287 -22.31 -9.09 13.11
CA THR A 287 -22.12 -9.75 14.43
C THR A 287 -23.40 -10.36 15.01
N GLU A 288 -24.51 -10.35 14.28
CA GLU A 288 -25.80 -10.86 14.76
C GLU A 288 -26.36 -12.04 13.94
N THR A 289 -25.50 -12.84 13.30
CA THR A 289 -25.96 -14.13 12.73
C THR A 289 -25.00 -15.26 13.04
#